data_3e4879c1365f64ce45c3a04caecf50a3
#
_entry.id   3e4879c1365f64ce45c3a04caecf50a3
#
_cell.length_a   1.000
_cell.length_b   1.000
_cell.length_c   1.000
_cell.angle_alpha   90.00
_cell.angle_beta   90.00
_cell.angle_gamma   90.00
#
_symmetry.space_group_name_H-M   'P 1'
#
loop_
_entity.id
_entity.type
_entity.pdbx_description
1 polymer ?
#
loop_
_entity_poly.entity_id
_entity_poly.type
_entity_poly.pdbx_seq_one_letter_code
_entity_poly.pdbx_strand_id
1 'polypeptide(L)'
;MIILLDLNYTLVSNSLTKKSPFIKQIEGEEYRKWLIELVKPYMTILITARPQHHRNQTLQSILDKTGWHPQDAHFNAYNLRPPQAKERMLIDLIFPRYGRESAYLAIESNPRTRIMYAKYDISSIFVEDGIEWTALPQLDISPATSGNLTTA
;
A
#
# COMPACT_ATOMS: atom_id res chain seq x y z
N MET A 1 -10.90 8.94 6.41
CA MET A 1 -10.53 7.67 5.76
C MET A 1 -9.01 7.51 5.82
N ILE A 2 -8.57 6.31 6.07
CA ILE A 2 -7.14 5.97 6.14
C ILE A 2 -6.79 5.10 4.94
N ILE A 3 -5.78 5.48 4.19
CA ILE A 3 -5.30 4.73 3.03
C ILE A 3 -4.17 3.79 3.49
N LEU A 4 -4.32 2.51 3.15
CA LEU A 4 -3.26 1.50 3.32
C LEU A 4 -2.63 1.29 1.95
N LEU A 5 -1.44 1.85 1.74
CA LEU A 5 -0.81 1.93 0.43
C LEU A 5 0.31 0.90 0.31
N ASP A 6 0.17 0.00 -0.65
CA ASP A 6 1.19 -0.97 -1.02
C ASP A 6 2.34 -0.30 -1.79
N LEU A 7 3.55 -0.84 -1.67
CA LEU A 7 4.74 -0.29 -2.29
C LEU A 7 5.03 -0.93 -3.65
N ASN A 8 5.45 -2.20 -3.68
CA ASN A 8 5.85 -2.87 -4.92
C ASN A 8 4.65 -3.05 -5.83
N TYR A 9 4.82 -2.79 -7.13
CA TYR A 9 3.78 -2.91 -8.16
C TYR A 9 2.58 -1.98 -7.97
N THR A 10 2.59 -1.14 -6.93
CA THR A 10 1.51 -0.18 -6.63
C THR A 10 2.04 1.24 -6.66
N LEU A 11 2.70 1.68 -5.58
CA LEU A 11 3.34 3.00 -5.57
C LEU A 11 4.53 3.02 -6.54
N VAL A 12 5.33 1.95 -6.58
CA VAL A 12 6.45 1.80 -7.50
C VAL A 12 5.91 1.40 -8.86
N SER A 13 6.21 2.20 -9.90
CA SER A 13 5.74 1.97 -11.26
C SER A 13 6.60 0.99 -12.06
N ASN A 14 7.87 0.84 -11.69
CA ASN A 14 8.83 0.03 -12.43
C ASN A 14 9.32 -1.21 -11.65
N SER A 15 8.45 -1.82 -10.85
CA SER A 15 8.80 -3.00 -10.04
C SER A 15 9.26 -4.20 -10.88
N LEU A 16 8.89 -4.28 -12.15
CA LEU A 16 9.35 -5.34 -13.05
C LEU A 16 10.84 -5.22 -13.39
N THR A 17 11.43 -4.03 -13.29
CA THR A 17 12.84 -3.82 -13.54
C THR A 17 13.63 -4.19 -12.28
N LYS A 18 14.30 -5.34 -12.31
CA LYS A 18 15.05 -5.84 -11.14
C LYS A 18 16.52 -5.51 -11.28
N LYS A 19 17.11 -5.08 -10.17
CA LYS A 19 18.54 -4.76 -10.07
C LYS A 19 19.13 -5.40 -8.82
N SER A 20 20.41 -5.69 -8.87
CA SER A 20 21.16 -6.29 -7.75
C SER A 20 22.47 -5.51 -7.52
N PRO A 21 22.88 -5.30 -6.30
CA PRO A 21 22.20 -5.63 -5.03
C PRO A 21 20.92 -4.80 -4.84
N PHE A 22 20.12 -5.14 -3.84
CA PHE A 22 18.80 -4.52 -3.66
C PHE A 22 18.87 -3.01 -3.48
N ILE A 23 19.95 -2.49 -2.95
CA ILE A 23 20.16 -1.04 -2.85
C ILE A 23 20.04 -0.36 -4.23
N LYS A 24 20.54 -1.02 -5.29
CA LYS A 24 20.42 -0.52 -6.67
C LYS A 24 18.99 -0.56 -7.17
N GLN A 25 18.21 -1.55 -6.73
CA GLN A 25 16.80 -1.62 -7.01
C GLN A 25 16.09 -0.38 -6.46
N ILE A 26 16.33 -0.04 -5.20
CA ILE A 26 15.72 1.13 -4.55
C ILE A 26 16.15 2.41 -5.25
N GLU A 27 17.42 2.56 -5.57
CA GLU A 27 17.94 3.73 -6.29
C GLU A 27 17.26 3.93 -7.64
N GLY A 28 16.90 2.85 -8.32
CA GLY A 28 16.28 2.89 -9.63
C GLY A 28 14.76 2.96 -9.62
N GLU A 29 14.12 2.91 -8.46
CA GLU A 29 12.66 2.91 -8.39
C GLU A 29 12.07 4.23 -8.85
N GLU A 30 10.95 4.13 -9.56
CA GLU A 30 10.11 5.25 -9.97
C GLU A 30 8.76 5.11 -9.28
N TYR A 31 8.18 6.23 -8.88
CA TYR A 31 6.94 6.24 -8.12
C TYR A 31 5.81 6.88 -8.92
N ARG A 32 4.59 6.36 -8.75
CA ARG A 32 3.40 6.89 -9.42
C ARG A 32 2.98 8.21 -8.76
N LYS A 33 3.44 9.31 -9.35
CA LYS A 33 3.16 10.64 -8.80
C LYS A 33 1.68 10.99 -8.81
N TRP A 34 0.94 10.52 -9.83
CA TRP A 34 -0.49 10.74 -9.88
C TRP A 34 -1.22 10.06 -8.71
N LEU A 35 -0.74 8.87 -8.29
CA LEU A 35 -1.30 8.17 -7.14
C LEU A 35 -1.03 8.93 -5.84
N ILE A 36 0.18 9.45 -5.70
CA ILE A 36 0.54 10.30 -4.56
C ILE A 36 -0.41 11.49 -4.46
N GLU A 37 -0.67 12.17 -5.56
CA GLU A 37 -1.59 13.33 -5.56
C GLU A 37 -2.99 12.95 -5.09
N LEU A 38 -3.46 11.75 -5.44
CA LEU A 38 -4.79 11.28 -5.02
C LEU A 38 -4.85 10.90 -3.55
N VAL A 39 -3.79 10.32 -2.98
CA VAL A 39 -3.79 9.88 -1.58
C VAL A 39 -3.34 10.99 -0.62
N LYS A 40 -2.69 12.02 -1.13
CA LYS A 40 -2.12 13.12 -0.35
C LYS A 40 -3.08 13.78 0.63
N PRO A 41 -4.38 14.00 0.31
CA PRO A 41 -5.33 14.59 1.24
C PRO A 41 -5.71 13.69 2.42
N TYR A 42 -5.33 12.42 2.39
CA TYR A 42 -5.73 11.43 3.38
C TYR A 42 -4.57 11.01 4.27
N MET A 43 -4.89 10.51 5.46
CA MET A 43 -3.91 9.79 6.27
C MET A 43 -3.50 8.55 5.48
N THR A 44 -2.22 8.46 5.10
CA THR A 44 -1.71 7.37 4.28
C THR A 44 -0.63 6.62 5.04
N ILE A 45 -0.85 5.31 5.19
CA ILE A 45 0.09 4.39 5.81
C ILE A 45 0.69 3.53 4.72
N LEU A 46 2.00 3.61 4.51
CA LEU A 46 2.69 2.68 3.61
C LEU A 46 2.80 1.34 4.32
N ILE A 47 2.36 0.28 3.64
CA ILE A 47 2.40 -1.08 4.20
C ILE A 47 2.99 -2.01 3.16
N THR A 48 4.14 -2.61 3.49
CA THR A 48 4.92 -3.38 2.53
C THR A 48 5.55 -4.62 3.17
N ALA A 49 5.64 -5.69 2.38
CA ALA A 49 6.39 -6.88 2.80
C ALA A 49 7.89 -6.76 2.55
N ARG A 50 8.37 -5.62 2.03
CA ARG A 50 9.80 -5.36 1.91
C ARG A 50 10.45 -5.44 3.29
N PRO A 51 11.62 -6.12 3.42
CA PRO A 51 12.27 -6.27 4.71
C PRO A 51 12.57 -4.92 5.38
N GLN A 52 12.45 -4.91 6.71
CA GLN A 52 12.55 -3.68 7.50
C GLN A 52 13.92 -3.00 7.41
N HIS A 53 14.98 -3.74 7.15
CA HIS A 53 16.31 -3.13 7.03
C HIS A 53 16.44 -2.22 5.79
N HIS A 54 15.49 -2.27 4.85
CA HIS A 54 15.44 -1.36 3.71
C HIS A 54 14.55 -0.13 3.95
N ARG A 55 13.98 0.01 5.15
CA ARG A 55 13.01 1.07 5.47
C ARG A 55 13.56 2.47 5.20
N ASN A 56 14.68 2.80 5.84
CA ASN A 56 15.19 4.17 5.78
C ASN A 56 15.55 4.59 4.37
N GLN A 57 16.20 3.71 3.63
CA GLN A 57 16.56 4.00 2.24
C GLN A 57 15.34 4.13 1.34
N THR A 58 14.32 3.28 1.53
CA THR A 58 13.08 3.34 0.75
C THR A 58 12.34 4.65 1.00
N LEU A 59 12.15 5.02 2.27
CA LEU A 59 11.44 6.25 2.61
C LEU A 59 12.20 7.49 2.13
N GLN A 60 13.52 7.47 2.20
CA GLN A 60 14.34 8.56 1.69
C GLN A 60 14.23 8.69 0.17
N SER A 61 14.23 7.56 -0.53
CA SER A 61 14.06 7.54 -1.98
C SER A 61 12.72 8.15 -2.41
N ILE A 62 11.64 7.77 -1.73
CA ILE A 62 10.32 8.34 -2.01
C ILE A 62 10.34 9.85 -1.81
N LEU A 63 10.85 10.31 -0.69
CA LEU A 63 10.91 11.73 -0.37
C LEU A 63 11.77 12.51 -1.38
N ASP A 64 12.95 12.00 -1.69
CA ASP A 64 13.88 12.68 -2.62
C ASP A 64 13.30 12.80 -4.03
N LYS A 65 12.59 11.77 -4.49
CA LYS A 65 12.09 11.74 -5.87
C LYS A 65 10.72 12.39 -6.03
N THR A 66 9.93 12.49 -4.97
CA THR A 66 8.54 12.93 -5.08
C THR A 66 8.20 14.13 -4.20
N GLY A 67 9.01 14.44 -3.21
CA GLY A 67 8.71 15.48 -2.22
C GLY A 67 7.63 15.07 -1.22
N TRP A 68 7.14 13.85 -1.29
CA TRP A 68 6.08 13.33 -0.41
C TRP A 68 6.61 12.20 0.46
N HIS A 69 6.01 12.03 1.61
CA HIS A 69 6.24 10.87 2.46
C HIS A 69 4.92 10.42 3.09
N PRO A 70 4.73 9.12 3.35
CA PRO A 70 3.56 8.66 4.09
C PRO A 70 3.62 9.14 5.54
N GLN A 71 2.46 9.32 6.18
CA GLN A 71 2.40 9.72 7.58
C GLN A 71 2.87 8.60 8.53
N ASP A 72 2.73 7.35 8.09
CA ASP A 72 3.24 6.19 8.81
C ASP A 72 3.65 5.12 7.80
N ALA A 73 4.52 4.21 8.22
CA ALA A 73 5.00 3.16 7.33
C ALA A 73 5.36 1.91 8.12
N HIS A 74 4.96 0.75 7.59
CA HIS A 74 5.28 -0.55 8.19
C HIS A 74 5.97 -1.44 7.16
N PHE A 75 7.14 -1.92 7.53
CA PHE A 75 7.95 -2.85 6.74
C PHE A 75 7.96 -4.21 7.41
N ASN A 76 8.41 -5.24 6.69
CA ASN A 76 8.34 -6.62 7.18
C ASN A 76 9.47 -6.89 8.18
N ALA A 77 9.10 -6.97 9.46
CA ALA A 77 9.98 -7.37 10.56
C ALA A 77 9.70 -8.83 10.99
N TYR A 78 8.79 -9.53 10.31
CA TYR A 78 8.30 -10.85 10.73
C TYR A 78 8.92 -11.99 9.96
N ASN A 79 9.60 -11.72 8.86
CA ASN A 79 10.11 -12.74 7.93
C ASN A 79 8.99 -13.69 7.46
N LEU A 80 7.84 -13.12 7.16
CA LEU A 80 6.65 -13.82 6.66
C LEU A 80 6.37 -13.41 5.22
N ARG A 81 5.54 -14.19 4.52
CA ARG A 81 5.04 -13.84 3.18
C ARG A 81 4.14 -12.62 3.24
N PRO A 82 3.95 -11.89 2.11
CA PRO A 82 3.21 -10.64 2.11
C PRO A 82 1.85 -10.67 2.79
N PRO A 83 0.94 -11.62 2.51
CA PRO A 83 -0.36 -11.61 3.18
C PRO A 83 -0.25 -11.77 4.69
N GLN A 84 0.58 -12.71 5.15
CA GLN A 84 0.75 -12.97 6.57
C GLN A 84 1.46 -11.82 7.29
N ALA A 85 2.50 -11.25 6.66
CA ALA A 85 3.21 -10.11 7.23
C ALA A 85 2.28 -8.92 7.39
N LYS A 86 1.50 -8.60 6.37
CA LYS A 86 0.59 -7.46 6.40
C LYS A 86 -0.57 -7.68 7.37
N GLU A 87 -1.05 -8.91 7.50
CA GLU A 87 -2.06 -9.24 8.50
C GLU A 87 -1.55 -8.96 9.91
N ARG A 88 -0.31 -9.36 10.21
CA ARG A 88 0.31 -9.05 11.50
C ARG A 88 0.45 -7.55 11.73
N MET A 89 0.80 -6.80 10.69
CA MET A 89 0.86 -5.34 10.79
C MET A 89 -0.50 -4.74 11.12
N LEU A 90 -1.57 -5.23 10.51
CA LEU A 90 -2.93 -4.77 10.81
C LEU A 90 -3.29 -5.02 12.27
N ILE A 91 -3.14 -6.26 12.72
CA ILE A 91 -3.61 -6.69 14.04
C ILE A 91 -2.75 -6.09 15.15
N ASP A 92 -1.43 -6.11 14.97
CA ASP A 92 -0.50 -5.76 16.04
C ASP A 92 -0.15 -4.27 16.08
N LEU A 93 -0.23 -3.56 14.96
CA LEU A 93 0.28 -2.19 14.84
C LEU A 93 -0.77 -1.18 14.39
N ILE A 94 -1.55 -1.49 13.37
CA ILE A 94 -2.44 -0.51 12.77
C ILE A 94 -3.74 -0.38 13.55
N PHE A 95 -4.44 -1.49 13.80
CA PHE A 95 -5.70 -1.45 14.55
C PHE A 95 -5.52 -0.92 15.98
N PRO A 96 -4.48 -1.31 16.73
CA PRO A 96 -4.28 -0.73 18.06
C PRO A 96 -4.06 0.78 18.05
N ARG A 97 -3.43 1.31 17.00
CA ARG A 97 -3.11 2.73 16.93
C ARG A 97 -4.23 3.58 16.32
N TYR A 98 -4.86 3.08 15.26
CA TYR A 98 -5.81 3.87 14.47
C TYR A 98 -7.26 3.44 14.62
N GLY A 99 -7.49 2.32 15.27
CA GLY A 99 -8.83 1.80 15.52
C GLY A 99 -9.27 0.73 14.53
N ARG A 100 -9.88 -0.33 15.05
CA ARG A 100 -10.45 -1.42 14.23
C ARG A 100 -11.64 -0.93 13.41
N GLU A 101 -12.39 0.03 13.95
CA GLU A 101 -13.61 0.56 13.35
C GLU A 101 -13.37 1.77 12.46
N SER A 102 -12.14 2.22 12.29
CA SER A 102 -11.83 3.31 11.38
C SER A 102 -12.12 2.91 9.94
N ALA A 103 -12.42 3.90 9.10
CA ALA A 103 -12.63 3.66 7.68
C ALA A 103 -11.28 3.52 6.97
N TYR A 104 -11.01 2.32 6.45
CA TYR A 104 -9.78 2.00 5.71
C TYR A 104 -10.09 1.73 4.25
N LEU A 105 -9.18 2.12 3.37
CA LEU A 105 -9.16 1.72 1.96
C LEU A 105 -7.75 1.23 1.64
N ALA A 106 -7.61 0.01 1.15
CA ALA A 106 -6.33 -0.52 0.73
C ALA A 106 -6.12 -0.31 -0.78
N ILE A 107 -4.92 0.09 -1.16
CA ILE A 107 -4.48 0.11 -2.56
C ILE A 107 -3.38 -0.94 -2.65
N GLU A 108 -3.69 -2.08 -3.26
CA GLU A 108 -2.89 -3.30 -3.13
C GLU A 108 -2.90 -4.11 -4.43
N SER A 109 -1.72 -4.55 -4.86
CA SER A 109 -1.57 -5.31 -6.10
C SER A 109 -1.71 -6.82 -5.93
N ASN A 110 -1.33 -7.36 -4.76
CA ASN A 110 -1.30 -8.81 -4.53
C ASN A 110 -2.70 -9.35 -4.24
N PRO A 111 -3.24 -10.26 -5.09
CA PRO A 111 -4.59 -10.79 -4.89
C PRO A 111 -4.79 -11.48 -3.54
N ARG A 112 -3.78 -12.17 -3.04
CA ARG A 112 -3.87 -12.87 -1.74
C ARG A 112 -3.92 -11.88 -0.58
N THR A 113 -3.19 -10.78 -0.68
CA THR A 113 -3.25 -9.71 0.31
C THR A 113 -4.61 -9.00 0.27
N ARG A 114 -5.18 -8.81 -0.92
CA ARG A 114 -6.53 -8.27 -1.06
C ARG A 114 -7.58 -9.15 -0.39
N ILE A 115 -7.45 -10.48 -0.52
CA ILE A 115 -8.32 -11.44 0.19
C ILE A 115 -8.15 -11.29 1.70
N MET A 116 -6.91 -11.12 2.18
CA MET A 116 -6.65 -10.90 3.59
C MET A 116 -7.37 -9.64 4.08
N TYR A 117 -7.27 -8.52 3.36
CA TYR A 117 -7.98 -7.31 3.73
C TYR A 117 -9.49 -7.51 3.82
N ALA A 118 -10.05 -8.27 2.88
CA ALA A 118 -11.49 -8.54 2.87
C ALA A 118 -11.97 -9.27 4.13
N LYS A 119 -11.13 -10.08 4.76
CA LYS A 119 -11.47 -10.74 6.04
C LYS A 119 -11.75 -9.72 7.15
N TYR A 120 -11.22 -8.54 7.03
CA TYR A 120 -11.39 -7.46 8.02
C TYR A 120 -12.34 -6.37 7.52
N ASP A 121 -13.14 -6.68 6.50
CA ASP A 121 -14.08 -5.74 5.87
C ASP A 121 -13.38 -4.49 5.31
N ILE A 122 -12.13 -4.64 4.89
CA ILE A 122 -11.38 -3.58 4.24
C ILE A 122 -11.43 -3.79 2.74
N SER A 123 -12.07 -2.84 2.04
CA SER A 123 -12.09 -2.84 0.58
C SER A 123 -10.71 -2.53 0.03
N SER A 124 -10.36 -3.16 -1.08
CA SER A 124 -9.09 -2.91 -1.75
C SER A 124 -9.29 -2.68 -3.24
N ILE A 125 -8.43 -1.84 -3.80
CA ILE A 125 -8.39 -1.56 -5.23
C ILE A 125 -6.96 -1.77 -5.70
N PHE A 126 -6.77 -2.08 -6.99
CA PHE A 126 -5.43 -2.23 -7.52
C PHE A 126 -5.20 -1.30 -8.71
N VAL A 127 -3.94 -0.91 -8.91
CA VAL A 127 -3.52 -0.03 -9.98
C VAL A 127 -3.10 -0.88 -11.17
N GLU A 128 -3.76 -0.67 -12.32
CA GLU A 128 -3.38 -1.31 -13.57
C GLU A 128 -2.34 -0.46 -14.30
N ASP A 129 -1.33 -1.11 -14.90
CA ASP A 129 -0.33 -0.42 -15.68
C ASP A 129 -0.97 0.31 -16.87
N GLY A 130 -0.52 1.54 -17.08
CA GLY A 130 -1.02 2.36 -18.19
C GLY A 130 -2.34 3.07 -17.91
N ILE A 131 -2.95 2.86 -16.75
CA ILE A 131 -4.20 3.51 -16.36
C ILE A 131 -3.95 4.42 -15.17
N GLU A 132 -4.10 5.72 -15.38
CA GLU A 132 -4.03 6.71 -14.31
C GLU A 132 -5.44 7.12 -13.89
N TRP A 133 -5.69 7.10 -12.59
CA TRP A 133 -6.96 7.60 -12.07
C TRP A 133 -6.93 9.12 -11.96
N THR A 134 -8.07 9.75 -12.22
CA THR A 134 -8.25 11.19 -11.99
C THR A 134 -8.82 11.47 -10.60
N ALA A 135 -9.40 10.47 -9.98
CA ALA A 135 -9.90 10.50 -8.61
C ALA A 135 -9.82 9.08 -8.04
N LEU A 136 -9.83 8.94 -6.72
CA LEU A 136 -9.95 7.62 -6.12
C LEU A 136 -11.27 6.99 -6.56
N PRO A 137 -11.28 5.70 -6.95
CA PRO A 137 -12.51 5.04 -7.33
C PRO A 137 -13.55 5.14 -6.22
N GLN A 138 -14.78 5.51 -6.57
CA GLN A 138 -15.88 5.53 -5.62
C GLN A 138 -16.28 4.11 -5.30
N LEU A 139 -16.37 3.82 -4.00
CA LEU A 139 -16.74 2.51 -3.52
C LEU A 139 -18.14 2.59 -2.96
N ASP A 140 -18.98 1.59 -3.31
CA ASP A 140 -20.27 1.42 -2.69
C ASP A 140 -20.04 0.82 -1.30
N ILE A 141 -20.39 1.58 -0.27
CA ILE A 141 -20.20 1.16 1.12
C ILE A 141 -21.40 0.37 1.66
N SER A 142 -22.38 0.06 0.82
CA SER A 142 -23.50 -0.79 1.21
C SER A 142 -22.98 -2.17 1.59
N PRO A 143 -23.44 -2.76 2.73
CA PRO A 143 -23.01 -4.11 3.14
C PRO A 143 -23.27 -5.17 2.07
N ALA A 144 -24.33 -5.01 1.26
CA ALA A 144 -24.68 -5.97 0.22
C ALA A 144 -23.68 -6.00 -0.94
N THR A 145 -22.92 -4.93 -1.13
CA THR A 145 -21.99 -4.78 -2.27
C THR A 145 -20.53 -4.77 -1.84
N SER A 146 -20.25 -4.81 -0.54
CA SER A 146 -18.88 -4.69 -0.03
C SER A 146 -17.93 -5.73 -0.62
N GLY A 147 -18.41 -6.95 -0.87
CA GLY A 147 -17.60 -8.00 -1.48
C GLY A 147 -17.19 -7.71 -2.92
N ASN A 148 -17.95 -6.91 -3.64
CA ASN A 148 -17.67 -6.56 -5.03
C ASN A 148 -16.59 -5.49 -5.16
N LEU A 149 -16.40 -4.69 -4.13
CA LEU A 149 -15.45 -3.57 -4.16
C LEU A 149 -14.01 -4.04 -4.26
N THR A 150 -13.73 -5.26 -3.79
CA THR A 150 -12.38 -5.81 -3.80
C THR A 150 -11.90 -6.24 -5.17
N THR A 151 -12.77 -6.29 -6.16
CA THR A 151 -12.46 -6.69 -7.54
C THR A 151 -12.26 -5.52 -8.49
N ALA A 152 -12.53 -4.33 -8.00
CA ALA A 152 -12.45 -3.12 -8.82
C ALA A 152 -11.03 -2.77 -9.23
#